data_9081e417d665d4d02050da728d432675
#
_entry.id   9081e417d665d4d02050da728d432675
#
_cell.length_a   1.000
_cell.length_b   1.000
_cell.length_c   1.000
_cell.angle_alpha   90.00
_cell.angle_beta   90.00
_cell.angle_gamma   90.00
#
_symmetry.space_group_name_H-M   'P 1'
#
loop_
_entity.id
_entity.type
_entity.pdbx_description
1 polymer ?
#
loop_
_entity_poly.entity_id
_entity_poly.type
_entity_poly.pdbx_seq_one_letter_code
_entity_poly.pdbx_strand_id
1 'polypeptide(L)'
;ASDVCRTGFGDCKGLSNYTRAMLKEIGIPSTYTVISTTNERLLPDFSSANQMNHVILQVPLPKDTLWLECTDPSLPFGYIHQGIAGHDALLIEPAGGSIHRLPMYPDSLNTQHIIATITLSPTAETQIEVNEISRLFQYENEAGIVYLEPNKQKDHIRSTLNLSQADILRLQIKECKEANPSITFS
;
A
#
# COMPACT_ATOMS: atom_id res chain seq x y z
N ALA A 1 8.72 -21.26 -7.25
CA ALA A 1 8.30 -20.56 -8.50
C ALA A 1 7.39 -21.43 -9.36
N SER A 2 7.77 -22.68 -9.68
CA SER A 2 6.98 -23.56 -10.56
C SER A 2 5.55 -23.82 -10.09
N ASP A 3 5.34 -24.01 -8.79
CA ASP A 3 3.98 -24.23 -8.25
C ASP A 3 3.12 -22.98 -8.36
N VAL A 4 3.65 -21.81 -8.05
CA VAL A 4 2.94 -20.53 -8.24
C VAL A 4 2.56 -20.32 -9.71
N CYS A 5 3.47 -20.61 -10.64
CA CYS A 5 3.20 -20.53 -12.08
C CYS A 5 2.04 -21.46 -12.48
N ARG A 6 2.01 -22.68 -11.95
CA ARG A 6 0.98 -23.69 -12.27
C ARG A 6 -0.37 -23.41 -11.65
N THR A 7 -0.38 -22.90 -10.40
CA THR A 7 -1.61 -22.74 -9.60
C THR A 7 -2.19 -21.32 -9.64
N GLY A 8 -1.38 -20.31 -10.02
CA GLY A 8 -1.73 -18.91 -9.92
C GLY A 8 -1.85 -18.40 -8.47
N PHE A 9 -1.34 -19.17 -7.50
CA PHE A 9 -1.48 -18.87 -6.07
C PHE A 9 -0.19 -19.15 -5.30
N GLY A 10 0.05 -18.37 -4.23
CA GLY A 10 1.20 -18.55 -3.33
C GLY A 10 1.13 -17.59 -2.13
N ASP A 11 1.89 -17.92 -1.09
CA ASP A 11 2.17 -17.00 0.02
C ASP A 11 3.26 -15.97 -0.37
N CYS A 12 3.61 -15.08 0.55
CA CYS A 12 4.65 -14.07 0.33
C CYS A 12 5.98 -14.67 -0.15
N LYS A 13 6.36 -15.84 0.36
CA LYS A 13 7.59 -16.55 -0.03
C LYS A 13 7.49 -17.10 -1.45
N GLY A 14 6.35 -17.73 -1.78
CA GLY A 14 6.08 -18.29 -3.10
C GLY A 14 6.02 -17.22 -4.18
N LEU A 15 5.24 -16.17 -3.96
CA LEU A 15 5.04 -15.06 -4.90
C LEU A 15 6.33 -14.26 -5.12
N SER A 16 7.07 -13.93 -4.05
CA SER A 16 8.36 -13.22 -4.18
C SER A 16 9.40 -14.07 -4.93
N ASN A 17 9.50 -15.38 -4.64
CA ASN A 17 10.40 -16.26 -5.39
C ASN A 17 9.99 -16.41 -6.86
N TYR A 18 8.71 -16.42 -7.15
CA TYR A 18 8.21 -16.46 -8.54
C TYR A 18 8.55 -15.18 -9.29
N THR A 19 8.25 -14.02 -8.71
CA THR A 19 8.59 -12.71 -9.28
C THR A 19 10.10 -12.57 -9.47
N ARG A 20 10.92 -12.99 -8.48
CA ARG A 20 12.37 -13.00 -8.59
C ARG A 20 12.87 -13.87 -9.75
N ALA A 21 12.26 -15.04 -9.95
CA ALA A 21 12.62 -15.90 -11.06
C ALA A 21 12.30 -15.26 -12.42
N MET A 22 11.16 -14.61 -12.56
CA MET A 22 10.79 -13.87 -13.78
C MET A 22 11.75 -12.70 -14.06
N LEU A 23 12.09 -11.92 -13.03
CA LEU A 23 13.06 -10.81 -13.14
C LEU A 23 14.42 -11.32 -13.62
N LYS A 24 14.87 -12.45 -13.06
CA LYS A 24 16.14 -13.08 -13.45
C LYS A 24 16.16 -13.50 -14.93
N GLU A 25 15.06 -14.05 -15.44
CA GLU A 25 14.98 -14.46 -16.86
C GLU A 25 15.13 -13.30 -17.85
N ILE A 26 14.73 -12.10 -17.44
CA ILE A 26 14.89 -10.88 -18.24
C ILE A 26 16.12 -10.05 -17.83
N GLY A 27 17.03 -10.62 -17.04
CA GLY A 27 18.30 -9.99 -16.67
C GLY A 27 18.20 -8.89 -15.60
N ILE A 28 17.10 -8.78 -14.88
CA ILE A 28 16.94 -7.82 -13.78
C ILE A 28 17.37 -8.48 -12.48
N PRO A 29 18.44 -7.98 -11.80
CA PRO A 29 18.87 -8.49 -10.51
C PRO A 29 17.85 -8.12 -9.44
N SER A 30 17.58 -9.05 -8.53
CA SER A 30 16.73 -8.79 -7.37
C SER A 30 17.14 -9.65 -6.18
N THR A 31 17.00 -9.10 -4.99
CA THR A 31 17.36 -9.77 -3.73
C THR A 31 16.12 -10.15 -2.94
N TYR A 32 16.05 -11.40 -2.53
CA TYR A 32 15.01 -11.89 -1.62
C TYR A 32 15.21 -11.22 -0.26
N THR A 33 14.19 -10.55 0.23
CA THR A 33 14.26 -9.69 1.40
C THR A 33 13.20 -10.09 2.40
N VAL A 34 13.59 -10.38 3.62
CA VAL A 34 12.70 -10.73 4.72
C VAL A 34 12.55 -9.55 5.68
N ILE A 35 11.32 -9.31 6.13
CA ILE A 35 10.95 -8.14 6.93
C ILE A 35 9.90 -8.52 7.97
N SER A 36 9.79 -7.71 9.03
CA SER A 36 8.70 -7.81 9.99
C SER A 36 7.63 -6.74 9.70
N THR A 37 6.37 -7.14 9.67
CA THR A 37 5.22 -6.20 9.61
C THR A 37 4.78 -5.73 11.00
N THR A 38 5.38 -6.23 12.06
CA THR A 38 5.02 -5.92 13.46
C THR A 38 6.13 -5.23 14.23
N ASN A 39 7.40 -5.52 13.89
CA ASN A 39 8.57 -4.97 14.58
C ASN A 39 9.38 -4.10 13.62
N GLU A 40 9.51 -2.83 13.91
CA GLU A 40 10.28 -1.91 13.09
C GLU A 40 11.80 -2.19 13.07
N ARG A 41 12.31 -2.81 14.14
CA ARG A 41 13.75 -3.08 14.30
C ARG A 41 14.04 -4.55 14.38
N LEU A 42 15.10 -4.96 13.72
CA LEU A 42 15.71 -6.28 13.87
C LEU A 42 16.83 -6.21 14.91
N LEU A 43 17.03 -7.30 15.63
CA LEU A 43 18.14 -7.47 16.56
C LEU A 43 19.34 -8.08 15.79
N PRO A 44 20.39 -7.30 15.47
CA PRO A 44 21.47 -7.75 14.60
C PRO A 44 22.29 -8.88 15.22
N ASP A 45 22.40 -8.90 16.54
CA ASP A 45 23.17 -9.89 17.30
C ASP A 45 22.37 -11.16 17.66
N PHE A 46 21.11 -11.24 17.23
CA PHE A 46 20.23 -12.38 17.50
C PHE A 46 19.72 -13.00 16.21
N SER A 47 20.41 -14.02 15.72
CA SER A 47 20.04 -14.72 14.50
C SER A 47 18.81 -15.61 14.72
N SER A 48 17.63 -15.12 14.39
CA SER A 48 16.38 -15.87 14.47
C SER A 48 15.42 -15.51 13.34
N ALA A 49 14.90 -16.52 12.65
CA ALA A 49 13.87 -16.34 11.62
C ALA A 49 12.55 -15.80 12.18
N ASN A 50 12.31 -15.97 13.49
CA ASN A 50 11.09 -15.49 14.16
C ASN A 50 11.04 -13.95 14.31
N GLN A 51 12.11 -13.26 13.99
CA GLN A 51 12.09 -11.79 13.94
C GLN A 51 11.30 -11.23 12.75
N MET A 52 11.02 -12.05 11.75
CA MET A 52 10.46 -11.63 10.46
C MET A 52 9.28 -12.53 10.09
N ASN A 53 8.26 -11.96 9.48
CA ASN A 53 7.02 -12.66 9.13
C ASN A 53 6.57 -12.44 7.68
N HIS A 54 7.28 -11.60 6.92
CA HIS A 54 6.92 -11.24 5.56
C HIS A 54 8.12 -11.22 4.60
N VAL A 55 7.84 -11.25 3.32
CA VAL A 55 8.84 -11.28 2.25
C VAL A 55 8.47 -10.32 1.13
N ILE A 56 9.44 -9.50 0.76
CA ILE A 56 9.41 -8.58 -0.38
C ILE A 56 10.64 -8.79 -1.26
N LEU A 57 10.77 -8.06 -2.36
CA LEU A 57 11.98 -8.02 -3.17
C LEU A 57 12.63 -6.65 -3.15
N GLN A 58 13.95 -6.65 -3.08
CA GLN A 58 14.76 -5.48 -3.37
C GLN A 58 15.27 -5.59 -4.81
N VAL A 59 15.09 -4.54 -5.61
CA VAL A 59 15.63 -4.42 -6.97
C VAL A 59 16.55 -3.21 -7.00
N PRO A 60 17.87 -3.40 -7.18
CA PRO A 60 18.81 -2.29 -7.25
C PRO A 60 18.63 -1.52 -8.57
N LEU A 61 18.54 -0.21 -8.47
CA LEU A 61 18.55 0.72 -9.59
C LEU A 61 19.85 1.54 -9.58
N PRO A 62 20.28 2.16 -10.71
CA PRO A 62 21.55 2.89 -10.77
C PRO A 62 21.75 4.01 -9.75
N LYS A 63 20.67 4.60 -9.24
CA LYS A 63 20.69 5.72 -8.28
C LYS A 63 19.69 5.55 -7.14
N ASP A 64 18.99 4.40 -7.08
CA ASP A 64 17.89 4.19 -6.14
C ASP A 64 17.72 2.68 -5.86
N THR A 65 16.78 2.35 -5.01
CA THR A 65 16.37 0.98 -4.72
C THR A 65 14.87 0.88 -4.84
N LEU A 66 14.39 -0.04 -5.68
CA LEU A 66 12.98 -0.34 -5.79
C LEU A 66 12.64 -1.50 -4.85
N TRP A 67 11.63 -1.32 -4.03
CA TRP A 67 11.07 -2.35 -3.16
C TRP A 67 9.76 -2.85 -3.76
N LEU A 68 9.62 -4.16 -3.91
CA LEU A 68 8.44 -4.77 -4.52
C LEU A 68 7.69 -5.61 -3.50
N GLU A 69 6.48 -5.18 -3.19
CA GLU A 69 5.46 -6.01 -2.57
C GLU A 69 4.87 -6.96 -3.62
N CYS A 70 4.89 -8.26 -3.35
CA CYS A 70 4.44 -9.28 -4.30
C CYS A 70 3.10 -9.92 -3.94
N THR A 71 2.51 -9.57 -2.79
CA THR A 71 1.31 -10.24 -2.26
C THR A 71 0.04 -9.44 -2.44
N ASP A 72 0.15 -8.14 -2.62
CA ASP A 72 -1.00 -7.26 -2.80
C ASP A 72 -0.97 -6.55 -4.16
N PRO A 73 -1.74 -7.05 -5.14
CA PRO A 73 -1.81 -6.45 -6.48
C PRO A 73 -2.58 -5.12 -6.51
N SER A 74 -3.25 -4.77 -5.41
CA SER A 74 -3.97 -3.48 -5.30
C SER A 74 -3.03 -2.32 -5.06
N LEU A 75 -1.87 -2.56 -4.45
CA LEU A 75 -0.88 -1.53 -4.16
C LEU A 75 -0.21 -1.01 -5.45
N PRO A 76 0.13 0.28 -5.50
CA PRO A 76 0.90 0.84 -6.60
C PRO A 76 2.29 0.21 -6.69
N PHE A 77 2.80 0.10 -7.92
CA PHE A 77 4.13 -0.46 -8.17
C PHE A 77 5.23 0.33 -7.46
N GLY A 78 6.03 -0.36 -6.66
CA GLY A 78 7.13 0.26 -5.90
C GLY A 78 6.69 1.05 -4.67
N TYR A 79 5.41 1.07 -4.35
CA TYR A 79 4.91 1.72 -3.15
C TYR A 79 5.27 0.89 -1.90
N ILE A 80 5.76 1.57 -0.88
CA ILE A 80 6.08 0.98 0.42
C ILE A 80 4.92 1.28 1.36
N HIS A 81 4.07 0.28 1.63
CA HIS A 81 2.88 0.45 2.45
C HIS A 81 3.23 0.70 3.93
N GLN A 82 2.27 1.28 4.68
CA GLN A 82 2.51 1.70 6.07
C GLN A 82 2.97 0.57 7.00
N GLY A 83 2.58 -0.66 6.74
CA GLY A 83 2.96 -1.82 7.56
C GLY A 83 4.43 -2.23 7.49
N ILE A 84 5.22 -1.65 6.55
CA ILE A 84 6.66 -1.94 6.40
C ILE A 84 7.52 -0.69 6.18
N ALA A 85 6.91 0.48 5.94
CA ALA A 85 7.66 1.72 5.74
C ALA A 85 8.51 2.05 6.97
N GLY A 86 9.78 2.34 6.74
CA GLY A 86 10.72 2.61 7.82
C GLY A 86 11.09 1.39 8.67
N HIS A 87 10.76 0.16 8.29
CA HIS A 87 11.19 -1.04 9.01
C HIS A 87 12.58 -1.53 8.56
N ASP A 88 13.26 -2.26 9.43
CA ASP A 88 14.48 -2.97 9.07
C ASP A 88 14.14 -4.23 8.26
N ALA A 89 14.86 -4.43 7.18
CA ALA A 89 14.71 -5.57 6.29
C ALA A 89 16.06 -6.28 6.15
N LEU A 90 16.06 -7.61 6.15
CA LEU A 90 17.22 -8.44 5.95
C LEU A 90 17.27 -8.93 4.50
N LEU A 91 18.25 -8.47 3.76
CA LEU A 91 18.57 -8.94 2.42
C LEU A 91 19.27 -10.32 2.52
N ILE A 92 18.78 -11.28 1.76
CA ILE A 92 19.35 -12.62 1.72
C ILE A 92 20.27 -12.73 0.50
N GLU A 93 21.57 -12.70 0.74
CA GLU A 93 22.61 -12.68 -0.28
C GLU A 93 23.49 -13.95 -0.18
N PRO A 94 24.18 -14.36 -1.29
CA PRO A 94 25.03 -15.56 -1.29
C PRO A 94 26.16 -15.53 -0.25
N ALA A 95 26.67 -14.35 0.09
CA ALA A 95 27.74 -14.14 1.06
C ALA A 95 27.27 -14.00 2.51
N GLY A 96 25.96 -13.98 2.75
CA GLY A 96 25.34 -13.77 4.06
C GLY A 96 24.15 -12.83 3.98
N GLY A 97 23.75 -12.25 5.12
CA GLY A 97 22.65 -11.29 5.17
C GLY A 97 23.13 -9.88 5.51
N SER A 98 22.46 -8.87 4.99
CA SER A 98 22.68 -7.48 5.35
C SER A 98 21.37 -6.81 5.75
N ILE A 99 21.37 -6.05 6.85
CA ILE A 99 20.20 -5.32 7.33
C ILE A 99 20.18 -3.94 6.70
N HIS A 100 19.04 -3.60 6.08
CA HIS A 100 18.76 -2.31 5.47
C HIS A 100 17.48 -1.72 6.04
N ARG A 101 17.43 -0.40 6.17
CA ARG A 101 16.25 0.34 6.57
C ARG A 101 15.43 0.72 5.34
N LEU A 102 14.15 0.36 5.31
CA LEU A 102 13.26 0.84 4.26
C LEU A 102 13.03 2.34 4.40
N PRO A 103 12.84 3.05 3.29
CA PRO A 103 12.45 4.45 3.33
C PRO A 103 11.13 4.67 4.08
N MET A 104 11.00 5.86 4.67
CA MET A 104 9.77 6.38 5.24
C MET A 104 9.37 7.61 4.44
N TYR A 105 8.08 7.75 4.13
CA TYR A 105 7.58 8.96 3.50
C TYR A 105 7.57 10.12 4.50
N PRO A 106 7.98 11.34 4.09
CA PRO A 106 7.89 12.51 4.97
C PRO A 106 6.41 12.87 5.21
N ASP A 107 6.11 13.32 6.44
CA ASP A 107 4.76 13.70 6.85
C ASP A 107 4.13 14.76 5.94
N SER A 108 4.96 15.65 5.38
CA SER A 108 4.52 16.67 4.44
C SER A 108 3.90 16.15 3.14
N LEU A 109 4.15 14.89 2.79
CA LEU A 109 3.57 14.21 1.62
C LEU A 109 2.42 13.28 2.01
N ASN A 110 2.37 12.83 3.26
CA ASN A 110 1.32 11.95 3.79
C ASN A 110 0.13 12.79 4.25
N THR A 111 -0.71 13.22 3.31
CA THR A 111 -1.74 14.23 3.54
C THR A 111 -3.14 13.74 3.21
N GLN A 112 -4.12 14.20 4.00
CA GLN A 112 -5.54 14.21 3.66
C GLN A 112 -6.01 15.66 3.65
N HIS A 113 -6.64 16.07 2.58
CA HIS A 113 -7.19 17.43 2.41
C HIS A 113 -8.66 17.34 2.05
N ILE A 114 -9.51 17.88 2.92
CA ILE A 114 -10.96 17.86 2.78
C ILE A 114 -11.49 19.29 2.69
N ILE A 115 -12.28 19.56 1.67
CA ILE A 115 -13.06 20.81 1.53
C ILE A 115 -14.53 20.42 1.53
N ALA A 116 -15.28 20.94 2.49
CA ALA A 116 -16.72 20.73 2.59
C ALA A 116 -17.46 22.07 2.49
N THR A 117 -18.46 22.13 1.60
CA THR A 117 -19.39 23.26 1.48
C THR A 117 -20.76 22.83 1.96
N ILE A 118 -21.28 23.50 2.99
CA ILE A 118 -22.57 23.18 3.60
C ILE A 118 -23.56 24.31 3.33
N THR A 119 -24.68 23.95 2.69
CA THR A 119 -25.78 24.87 2.41
C THR A 119 -27.02 24.46 3.18
N LEU A 120 -27.56 25.39 3.98
CA LEU A 120 -28.79 25.19 4.76
C LEU A 120 -29.95 25.88 4.05
N SER A 121 -31.03 25.14 3.81
CA SER A 121 -32.26 25.74 3.30
C SER A 121 -33.12 26.26 4.45
N PRO A 122 -34.08 27.19 4.17
CA PRO A 122 -35.05 27.65 5.15
C PRO A 122 -35.95 26.53 5.71
N THR A 123 -36.05 25.39 5.02
CA THR A 123 -36.83 24.23 5.40
C THR A 123 -36.01 23.23 6.24
N ALA A 124 -34.80 23.61 6.70
CA ALA A 124 -33.86 22.77 7.44
C ALA A 124 -33.28 21.59 6.63
N GLU A 125 -33.48 21.57 5.30
CA GLU A 125 -32.79 20.63 4.43
C GLU A 125 -31.32 21.08 4.27
N THR A 126 -30.40 20.17 4.41
CA THR A 126 -28.97 20.45 4.34
C THR A 126 -28.37 19.76 3.11
N GLN A 127 -27.70 20.53 2.27
CA GLN A 127 -26.87 20.02 1.18
C GLN A 127 -25.40 20.16 1.55
N ILE A 128 -24.64 19.08 1.35
CA ILE A 128 -23.21 19.02 1.63
C ILE A 128 -22.48 18.58 0.36
N GLU A 129 -21.52 19.39 -0.07
CA GLU A 129 -20.57 19.04 -1.13
C GLU A 129 -19.22 18.81 -0.49
N VAL A 130 -18.62 17.64 -0.73
CA VAL A 130 -17.31 17.26 -0.16
C VAL A 130 -16.35 16.98 -1.31
N ASN A 131 -15.18 17.59 -1.24
CA ASN A 131 -14.03 17.25 -2.08
C ASN A 131 -12.88 16.85 -1.17
N GLU A 132 -12.40 15.63 -1.34
CA GLU A 132 -11.31 15.06 -0.55
C GLU A 132 -10.21 14.58 -1.48
N ILE A 133 -8.95 14.78 -1.07
CA ILE A 133 -7.79 14.14 -1.66
C ILE A 133 -6.91 13.56 -0.55
N SER A 134 -6.69 12.26 -0.60
CA SER A 134 -5.84 11.51 0.32
C SER A 134 -4.60 10.97 -0.40
N ARG A 135 -3.42 11.09 0.20
CA ARG A 135 -2.12 10.71 -0.38
C ARG A 135 -1.34 9.78 0.53
N LEU A 136 -0.55 8.90 -0.06
CA LEU A 136 0.33 7.94 0.61
C LEU A 136 -0.43 7.07 1.64
N PHE A 137 -0.10 7.09 2.91
CA PHE A 137 -0.79 6.27 3.91
C PHE A 137 -2.27 6.65 4.08
N GLN A 138 -2.62 7.92 3.85
CA GLN A 138 -4.04 8.33 3.81
C GLN A 138 -4.75 7.74 2.58
N TYR A 139 -4.05 7.66 1.42
CA TYR A 139 -4.55 6.94 0.26
C TYR A 139 -4.75 5.45 0.57
N GLU A 140 -3.77 4.79 1.21
CA GLU A 140 -3.80 3.36 1.53
C GLU A 140 -5.03 2.99 2.37
N ASN A 141 -5.41 3.84 3.33
CA ASN A 141 -6.58 3.63 4.17
C ASN A 141 -7.90 3.62 3.38
N GLU A 142 -7.95 4.33 2.25
CA GLU A 142 -9.16 4.52 1.44
C GLU A 142 -9.16 3.71 0.14
N ALA A 143 -8.00 3.26 -0.35
CA ALA A 143 -7.86 2.64 -1.67
C ALA A 143 -8.75 1.42 -1.90
N GLY A 144 -9.12 0.69 -0.85
CA GLY A 144 -10.02 -0.45 -0.91
C GLY A 144 -11.41 -0.15 -1.50
N ILE A 145 -11.86 1.11 -1.42
CA ILE A 145 -13.20 1.51 -1.88
C ILE A 145 -13.39 1.33 -3.40
N VAL A 146 -12.33 1.45 -4.21
CA VAL A 146 -12.42 1.34 -5.68
C VAL A 146 -12.82 -0.05 -6.15
N TYR A 147 -12.64 -1.07 -5.31
CA TYR A 147 -12.99 -2.46 -5.59
C TYR A 147 -14.40 -2.83 -5.13
N LEU A 148 -15.11 -1.92 -4.46
CA LEU A 148 -16.47 -2.13 -4.00
C LEU A 148 -17.49 -1.82 -5.11
N GLU A 149 -18.62 -2.53 -5.07
CA GLU A 149 -19.79 -2.20 -5.90
C GLU A 149 -20.34 -0.79 -5.55
N PRO A 150 -20.92 -0.05 -6.52
CA PRO A 150 -21.34 1.35 -6.33
C PRO A 150 -22.19 1.63 -5.09
N ASN A 151 -23.11 0.74 -4.75
CA ASN A 151 -23.93 0.90 -3.54
C ASN A 151 -23.09 0.73 -2.27
N LYS A 152 -22.13 -0.19 -2.27
CA LYS A 152 -21.20 -0.41 -1.16
C LYS A 152 -20.21 0.76 -0.99
N GLN A 153 -19.80 1.39 -2.09
CA GLN A 153 -19.01 2.63 -2.03
C GLN A 153 -19.79 3.73 -1.30
N LYS A 154 -21.08 3.93 -1.64
CA LYS A 154 -21.94 4.90 -0.94
C LYS A 154 -22.15 4.55 0.54
N ASP A 155 -22.36 3.28 0.86
CA ASP A 155 -22.49 2.82 2.24
C ASP A 155 -21.20 3.08 3.05
N HIS A 156 -20.04 2.83 2.44
CA HIS A 156 -18.74 3.12 3.05
C HIS A 156 -18.61 4.62 3.37
N ILE A 157 -18.87 5.51 2.41
CA ILE A 157 -18.82 6.96 2.62
C ILE A 157 -19.80 7.42 3.70
N ARG A 158 -21.03 6.90 3.72
CA ARG A 158 -21.99 7.22 4.81
C ARG A 158 -21.45 6.88 6.18
N SER A 159 -20.83 5.70 6.31
CA SER A 159 -20.25 5.24 7.58
C SER A 159 -19.06 6.09 8.00
N THR A 160 -18.19 6.48 7.07
CA THR A 160 -17.02 7.32 7.33
C THR A 160 -17.43 8.73 7.80
N LEU A 161 -18.43 9.32 7.14
CA LEU A 161 -18.93 10.65 7.49
C LEU A 161 -19.85 10.64 8.73
N ASN A 162 -20.18 9.45 9.26
CA ASN A 162 -21.12 9.27 10.38
C ASN A 162 -22.47 9.97 10.15
N LEU A 163 -22.96 9.95 8.92
CA LEU A 163 -24.21 10.60 8.49
C LEU A 163 -25.29 9.54 8.28
N SER A 164 -25.95 9.12 9.34
CA SER A 164 -26.94 8.02 9.34
C SER A 164 -28.19 8.26 8.46
N GLN A 165 -28.51 9.52 8.14
CA GLN A 165 -29.72 9.91 7.39
C GLN A 165 -29.39 10.71 6.11
N ALA A 166 -28.15 10.63 5.61
CA ALA A 166 -27.77 11.32 4.40
C ALA A 166 -27.97 10.45 3.15
N ASP A 167 -28.53 11.04 2.11
CA ASP A 167 -28.55 10.46 0.77
C ASP A 167 -27.35 10.94 -0.02
N ILE A 168 -26.54 10.00 -0.54
CA ILE A 168 -25.44 10.33 -1.45
C ILE A 168 -26.01 10.42 -2.87
N LEU A 169 -26.25 11.61 -3.32
CA LEU A 169 -26.81 11.91 -4.64
C LEU A 169 -25.81 11.61 -5.75
N ARG A 170 -24.54 11.99 -5.52
CA ARG A 170 -23.43 11.80 -6.46
C ARG A 170 -22.19 11.36 -5.71
N LEU A 171 -21.45 10.44 -6.29
CA LEU A 171 -20.12 10.04 -5.81
C LEU A 171 -19.22 9.81 -7.02
N GLN A 172 -18.09 10.49 -7.05
CA GLN A 172 -17.00 10.24 -7.99
C GLN A 172 -15.75 9.88 -7.23
N ILE A 173 -15.11 8.80 -7.64
CA ILE A 173 -13.85 8.33 -7.06
C ILE A 173 -12.82 8.28 -8.18
N LYS A 174 -11.67 8.89 -7.95
CA LYS A 174 -10.53 8.86 -8.88
C LYS A 174 -9.29 8.42 -8.15
N GLU A 175 -8.71 7.31 -8.59
CA GLU A 175 -7.46 6.77 -8.07
C GLU A 175 -6.28 7.13 -9.00
N CYS A 176 -5.12 7.43 -8.41
CA CYS A 176 -3.84 7.62 -9.09
C CYS A 176 -2.79 6.73 -8.43
N LYS A 177 -2.27 5.74 -9.18
CA LYS A 177 -1.28 4.74 -8.72
C LYS A 177 0.14 5.08 -9.16
N GLU A 178 0.54 6.33 -9.08
CA GLU A 178 1.91 6.77 -9.34
C GLU A 178 2.80 6.58 -8.10
N ALA A 179 4.06 7.05 -8.17
CA ALA A 179 5.04 6.94 -7.07
C ALA A 179 4.55 7.55 -5.74
N ASN A 180 3.73 8.61 -5.82
CA ASN A 180 3.01 9.18 -4.68
C ASN A 180 1.50 8.96 -4.91
N PRO A 181 0.97 7.79 -4.56
CA PRO A 181 -0.40 7.45 -4.87
C PRO A 181 -1.39 8.36 -4.16
N SER A 182 -2.53 8.56 -4.80
CA SER A 182 -3.62 9.36 -4.24
C SER A 182 -4.99 8.85 -4.66
N ILE A 183 -5.99 9.14 -3.82
CA ILE A 183 -7.40 8.93 -4.12
C ILE A 183 -8.15 10.24 -3.88
N THR A 184 -9.09 10.54 -4.75
CA THR A 184 -9.93 11.75 -4.68
C THR A 184 -11.39 11.34 -4.68
N PHE A 185 -12.16 11.96 -3.81
CA PHE A 185 -13.62 11.83 -3.70
C PHE A 185 -14.29 13.16 -4.00
N SER A 186 -15.40 13.13 -4.74
CA SER A 186 -16.29 14.27 -4.97
C SER A 186 -17.74 13.85 -5.19
#